data_d53029060437bb252b530283ef6133b2
#
_entry.id   d53029060437bb252b530283ef6133b2
#
_cell.length_a   1.000
_cell.length_b   1.000
_cell.length_c   1.000
_cell.angle_alpha   90.00
_cell.angle_beta   90.00
_cell.angle_gamma   90.00
#
_symmetry.space_group_name_H-M   'P 1'
#
loop_
_entity.id
_entity.type
_entity.pdbx_description
1 polymer ?
#
loop_
_entity_poly.entity_id
_entity_poly.type
_entity_poly.pdbx_seq_one_letter_code
_entity_poly.pdbx_strand_id
1 'polypeptide(L)'
;NFTAQEADSFIAGYLIMNDMSARTLQMEEMKLNLGPAKGKDFSTVIGPWLVTPDELEPYKVPAKEGHTGNSYNLDMKCWVNGKEVSSGNTSSMDWTFAEIIERCAYGCDVLPGDVIGSGTVGTGCFLELNGTGLLNNPNYQSQWLQPGDVVEMEITGLGRLSNTIIKENTDFSILKLKK
;
A
#
# COMPACT_ATOMS: atom_id res chain seq x y z
N ASN A 1 3.34 14.07 -20.13
CA ASN A 1 3.89 12.72 -20.22
C ASN A 1 5.40 12.77 -20.14
N PHE A 2 6.03 11.84 -19.45
CA PHE A 2 7.47 11.62 -19.41
C PHE A 2 7.73 10.12 -19.36
N THR A 3 8.98 9.75 -19.60
CA THR A 3 9.39 8.34 -19.69
C THR A 3 9.91 7.82 -18.34
N ALA A 4 9.94 6.51 -18.16
CA ALA A 4 10.52 5.89 -16.99
C ALA A 4 12.01 6.27 -16.79
N GLN A 5 12.75 6.53 -17.89
CA GLN A 5 14.14 7.00 -17.83
C GLN A 5 14.30 8.36 -17.12
N GLU A 6 13.28 9.21 -17.17
CA GLU A 6 13.29 10.54 -16.56
C GLU A 6 12.61 10.53 -15.18
N ALA A 7 11.72 9.57 -14.93
CA ALA A 7 10.79 9.57 -13.82
C ALA A 7 11.46 9.58 -12.43
N ASP A 8 12.58 8.90 -12.26
CA ASP A 8 13.32 8.90 -10.99
C ASP A 8 13.72 10.31 -10.54
N SER A 9 13.96 11.23 -11.48
CA SER A 9 14.34 12.63 -11.19
C SER A 9 13.19 13.45 -10.61
N PHE A 10 11.96 12.99 -10.71
CA PHE A 10 10.76 13.64 -10.18
C PHE A 10 10.35 13.11 -8.80
N ILE A 11 11.01 12.07 -8.30
CA ILE A 11 10.71 11.50 -6.98
C ILE A 11 11.35 12.38 -5.91
N ALA A 12 10.52 13.11 -5.15
CA ALA A 12 10.98 13.90 -4.01
C ALA A 12 11.39 13.00 -2.82
N GLY A 13 10.79 11.84 -2.67
CA GLY A 13 11.13 10.88 -1.63
C GLY A 13 10.16 9.72 -1.53
N TYR A 14 10.47 8.84 -0.60
CA TYR A 14 9.72 7.63 -0.28
C TYR A 14 9.20 7.68 1.15
N LEU A 15 8.06 7.07 1.38
CA LEU A 15 7.45 6.97 2.70
C LEU A 15 6.65 5.66 2.83
N ILE A 16 6.33 5.29 4.07
CA ILE A 16 5.44 4.17 4.33
C ILE A 16 4.00 4.63 4.09
N MET A 17 3.20 3.77 3.44
CA MET A 17 1.78 4.00 3.22
C MET A 17 0.97 2.82 3.74
N ASN A 18 -0.01 3.10 4.58
CA ASN A 18 -1.05 2.15 4.95
C ASN A 18 -2.32 2.49 4.17
N ASP A 19 -2.59 1.73 3.13
CA ASP A 19 -3.79 1.87 2.30
C ASP A 19 -4.96 1.09 2.93
N MET A 20 -5.59 1.71 3.93
CA MET A 20 -6.72 1.14 4.65
C MET A 20 -7.87 0.82 3.69
N SER A 21 -8.50 -0.34 3.90
CA SER A 21 -9.50 -0.86 2.96
C SER A 21 -10.76 -1.33 3.68
N ALA A 22 -11.89 -0.69 3.37
CA ALA A 22 -13.21 -1.12 3.83
C ALA A 22 -13.77 -2.17 2.85
N ARG A 23 -13.43 -3.45 3.06
CA ARG A 23 -13.66 -4.53 2.08
C ARG A 23 -15.14 -4.74 1.75
N THR A 24 -16.05 -4.62 2.70
CA THR A 24 -17.49 -4.74 2.43
C THR A 24 -17.96 -3.66 1.46
N LEU A 25 -17.54 -2.42 1.65
CA LEU A 25 -17.88 -1.31 0.76
C LEU A 25 -17.20 -1.46 -0.60
N GLN A 26 -15.91 -1.81 -0.61
CA GLN A 26 -15.17 -2.06 -1.84
C GLN A 26 -15.85 -3.11 -2.73
N MET A 27 -16.32 -4.21 -2.17
CA MET A 27 -17.00 -5.28 -2.92
C MET A 27 -18.31 -4.80 -3.56
N GLU A 28 -19.03 -3.88 -2.91
CA GLU A 28 -20.20 -3.25 -3.53
C GLU A 28 -19.83 -2.32 -4.69
N GLU A 29 -18.80 -1.51 -4.52
CA GLU A 29 -18.33 -0.56 -5.54
C GLU A 29 -17.78 -1.27 -6.78
N MET A 30 -17.09 -2.39 -6.59
CA MET A 30 -16.45 -3.13 -7.68
C MET A 30 -17.42 -3.94 -8.56
N LYS A 31 -18.70 -4.04 -8.20
CA LYS A 31 -19.70 -4.75 -9.04
C LYS A 31 -19.82 -4.20 -10.46
N LEU A 32 -19.50 -2.93 -10.65
CA LEU A 32 -19.51 -2.28 -11.96
C LEU A 32 -18.14 -2.28 -12.66
N ASN A 33 -17.12 -2.89 -12.07
CA ASN A 33 -15.74 -2.91 -12.57
C ASN A 33 -15.12 -1.52 -12.81
N LEU A 34 -15.58 -0.49 -12.11
CA LEU A 34 -15.05 0.87 -12.18
C LEU A 34 -13.95 1.14 -11.12
N GLY A 35 -13.58 0.11 -10.39
CA GLY A 35 -12.64 0.21 -9.27
C GLY A 35 -13.29 0.71 -7.98
N PRO A 36 -12.59 0.58 -6.85
CA PRO A 36 -13.06 1.05 -5.56
C PRO A 36 -12.95 2.57 -5.45
N ALA A 37 -13.85 3.19 -4.70
CA ALA A 37 -13.81 4.61 -4.35
C ALA A 37 -13.80 4.78 -2.82
N LYS A 38 -14.97 4.85 -2.18
CA LYS A 38 -15.12 5.05 -0.74
C LYS A 38 -14.61 3.86 0.10
N GLY A 39 -14.46 2.70 -0.50
CA GLY A 39 -13.79 1.56 0.14
C GLY A 39 -12.28 1.75 0.33
N LYS A 40 -11.69 2.79 -0.27
CA LYS A 40 -10.24 3.09 -0.24
C LYS A 40 -9.91 4.51 0.24
N ASP A 41 -10.63 5.53 -0.21
CA ASP A 41 -10.28 6.93 0.01
C ASP A 41 -10.64 7.48 1.40
N PHE A 42 -11.02 6.63 2.35
CA PHE A 42 -11.53 7.06 3.65
C PHE A 42 -10.45 7.24 4.73
N SER A 43 -9.34 6.54 4.66
CA SER A 43 -8.34 6.52 5.75
C SER A 43 -6.95 6.05 5.28
N THR A 44 -6.42 6.64 4.23
CA THR A 44 -5.02 6.40 3.85
C THR A 44 -4.10 7.09 4.85
N VAL A 45 -3.13 6.37 5.38
CA VAL A 45 -2.14 6.90 6.33
C VAL A 45 -0.75 6.81 5.71
N ILE A 46 0.01 7.91 5.78
CA ILE A 46 1.37 8.00 5.27
C ILE A 46 2.31 8.52 6.35
N GLY A 47 3.58 8.16 6.29
CA GLY A 47 4.62 8.65 7.19
C GLY A 47 5.60 7.56 7.59
N PRO A 48 6.40 7.74 8.68
CA PRO A 48 6.50 8.98 9.47
C PRO A 48 7.33 10.06 8.78
N TRP A 49 8.25 9.68 7.89
CA TRP A 49 9.22 10.54 7.21
C TRP A 49 9.03 10.48 5.71
N LEU A 50 9.33 11.56 5.04
CA LEU A 50 9.66 11.57 3.62
C LEU A 50 11.19 11.41 3.52
N VAL A 51 11.66 10.28 3.02
CA VAL A 51 13.08 9.95 2.88
C VAL A 51 13.50 10.17 1.44
N THR A 52 14.50 11.00 1.21
CA THR A 52 14.97 11.35 -0.13
C THR A 52 15.72 10.17 -0.79
N PRO A 53 15.78 10.10 -2.13
CA PRO A 53 16.43 8.98 -2.82
C PRO A 53 17.91 8.79 -2.48
N ASP A 54 18.63 9.88 -2.16
CA ASP A 54 20.04 9.85 -1.77
C ASP A 54 20.27 9.16 -0.42
N GLU A 55 19.33 9.28 0.53
CA GLU A 55 19.36 8.54 1.79
C GLU A 55 19.19 7.03 1.57
N LEU A 56 18.55 6.62 0.49
CA LEU A 56 18.35 5.21 0.15
C LEU A 56 19.43 4.63 -0.76
N GLU A 57 20.41 5.42 -1.21
CA GLU A 57 21.49 4.95 -2.09
C GLU A 57 22.23 3.72 -1.54
N PRO A 58 22.47 3.56 -0.22
CA PRO A 58 23.10 2.34 0.33
C PRO A 58 22.29 1.05 0.12
N TYR A 59 20.98 1.16 -0.15
CA TYR A 59 20.08 0.03 -0.35
C TYR A 59 19.75 -0.22 -1.82
N LYS A 60 20.33 0.56 -2.74
CA LYS A 60 20.04 0.48 -4.16
C LYS A 60 20.55 -0.83 -4.74
N VAL A 61 19.73 -1.45 -5.57
CA VAL A 61 20.02 -2.68 -6.29
C VAL A 61 19.66 -2.52 -7.76
N PRO A 62 20.22 -3.33 -8.66
CA PRO A 62 19.80 -3.32 -10.06
C PRO A 62 18.30 -3.62 -10.18
N ALA A 63 17.61 -2.92 -11.07
CA ALA A 63 16.28 -3.30 -11.49
C ALA A 63 16.29 -4.70 -12.13
N LYS A 64 15.17 -5.38 -12.14
CA LYS A 64 15.03 -6.66 -12.85
C LYS A 64 15.28 -6.48 -14.34
N GLU A 65 15.69 -7.56 -15.00
CA GLU A 65 15.90 -7.56 -16.45
C GLU A 65 14.64 -7.07 -17.19
N GLY A 66 14.82 -6.15 -18.11
CA GLY A 66 13.74 -5.53 -18.88
C GLY A 66 13.03 -4.36 -18.20
N HIS A 67 13.40 -4.02 -16.98
CA HIS A 67 12.83 -2.90 -16.22
C HIS A 67 13.77 -1.70 -16.15
N THR A 68 13.20 -0.51 -16.02
CA THR A 68 13.91 0.79 -15.99
C THR A 68 13.62 1.54 -14.70
N GLY A 69 14.65 2.17 -14.13
CA GLY A 69 14.57 3.00 -12.94
C GLY A 69 15.26 2.40 -11.73
N ASN A 70 15.23 3.15 -10.62
CA ASN A 70 15.84 2.74 -9.37
C ASN A 70 15.04 1.61 -8.71
N SER A 71 15.77 0.64 -8.16
CA SER A 71 15.22 -0.41 -7.32
C SER A 71 16.00 -0.46 -6.00
N TYR A 72 15.35 -0.89 -4.93
CA TYR A 72 15.92 -0.89 -3.59
C TYR A 72 15.66 -2.22 -2.88
N ASN A 73 16.58 -2.61 -2.02
CA ASN A 73 16.48 -3.79 -1.15
C ASN A 73 16.09 -3.35 0.26
N LEU A 74 14.80 -3.12 0.49
CA LEU A 74 14.26 -2.67 1.77
C LEU A 74 13.34 -3.75 2.34
N ASP A 75 13.64 -4.26 3.52
CA ASP A 75 12.74 -5.17 4.22
C ASP A 75 11.51 -4.43 4.70
N MET A 76 10.36 -5.06 4.52
CA MET A 76 9.04 -4.55 4.90
C MET A 76 8.40 -5.51 5.88
N LYS A 77 7.88 -5.00 6.99
CA LYS A 77 7.18 -5.79 8.00
C LYS A 77 5.91 -5.09 8.47
N CYS A 78 4.92 -5.91 8.81
CA CYS A 78 3.67 -5.42 9.40
C CYS A 78 3.28 -6.29 10.59
N TRP A 79 2.87 -5.64 11.67
CA TRP A 79 2.36 -6.28 12.88
C TRP A 79 0.94 -5.79 13.19
N VAL A 80 0.15 -6.67 13.76
CA VAL A 80 -1.13 -6.33 14.38
C VAL A 80 -1.08 -6.79 15.83
N ASN A 81 -1.26 -5.84 16.75
CA ASN A 81 -1.15 -6.07 18.20
C ASN A 81 0.17 -6.75 18.60
N GLY A 82 1.28 -6.34 17.99
CA GLY A 82 2.61 -6.87 18.22
C GLY A 82 2.91 -8.23 17.58
N LYS A 83 1.92 -8.87 16.91
CA LYS A 83 2.11 -10.11 16.15
C LYS A 83 2.43 -9.78 14.70
N GLU A 84 3.56 -10.26 14.18
CA GLU A 84 3.90 -10.15 12.76
C GLU A 84 2.86 -10.89 11.91
N VAL A 85 2.29 -10.19 10.93
CA VAL A 85 1.25 -10.70 10.03
C VAL A 85 1.69 -10.70 8.58
N SER A 86 2.69 -9.89 8.23
CA SER A 86 3.21 -9.80 6.88
C SER A 86 4.68 -9.38 6.89
N SER A 87 5.45 -9.92 5.96
CA SER A 87 6.80 -9.50 5.66
C SER A 87 7.08 -9.64 4.16
N GLY A 88 7.98 -8.81 3.66
CA GLY A 88 8.41 -8.83 2.27
C GLY A 88 9.61 -7.93 2.06
N ASN A 89 9.98 -7.74 0.80
CA ASN A 89 11.11 -6.90 0.43
C ASN A 89 10.81 -6.16 -0.87
N THR A 90 11.19 -4.89 -0.95
CA THR A 90 10.93 -4.05 -2.13
C THR A 90 11.64 -4.54 -3.39
N SER A 91 12.78 -5.25 -3.26
CA SER A 91 13.48 -5.84 -4.41
C SER A 91 12.67 -6.91 -5.16
N SER A 92 11.59 -7.42 -4.54
CA SER A 92 10.67 -8.35 -5.19
C SER A 92 9.64 -7.66 -6.10
N MET A 93 9.51 -6.34 -6.05
CA MET A 93 8.63 -5.59 -6.94
C MET A 93 8.91 -5.94 -8.39
N ASP A 94 7.86 -6.04 -9.19
CA ASP A 94 7.99 -6.29 -10.61
C ASP A 94 8.25 -4.98 -11.35
N TRP A 95 7.40 -4.00 -11.16
CA TRP A 95 7.55 -2.67 -11.73
C TRP A 95 8.37 -1.75 -10.82
N THR A 96 9.27 -0.96 -11.40
CA THR A 96 9.98 0.09 -10.65
C THR A 96 9.06 1.29 -10.36
N PHE A 97 9.44 2.13 -9.39
CA PHE A 97 8.71 3.37 -9.14
C PHE A 97 8.71 4.30 -10.35
N ALA A 98 9.79 4.33 -11.12
CA ALA A 98 9.89 5.11 -12.36
C ALA A 98 8.83 4.68 -13.38
N GLU A 99 8.64 3.39 -13.60
CA GLU A 99 7.63 2.84 -14.50
C GLU A 99 6.21 3.08 -13.98
N ILE A 100 5.99 3.00 -12.68
CA ILE A 100 4.71 3.33 -12.05
C ILE A 100 4.36 4.80 -12.30
N ILE A 101 5.32 5.71 -12.13
CA ILE A 101 5.10 7.15 -12.35
C ILE A 101 4.86 7.45 -13.82
N GLU A 102 5.62 6.84 -14.74
CA GLU A 102 5.35 6.93 -16.19
C GLU A 102 3.91 6.53 -16.49
N ARG A 103 3.45 5.42 -15.91
CA ARG A 103 2.06 4.95 -16.08
C ARG A 103 1.03 5.94 -15.51
N CYS A 104 1.30 6.53 -14.36
CA CYS A 104 0.44 7.54 -13.74
C CYS A 104 0.36 8.82 -14.58
N ALA A 105 1.47 9.23 -15.20
CA ALA A 105 1.55 10.43 -16.02
C ALA A 105 0.96 10.25 -17.43
N TYR A 106 0.57 9.05 -17.82
CA TYR A 106 0.01 8.80 -19.13
C TYR A 106 -1.39 9.40 -19.26
N GLY A 107 -1.48 10.53 -19.96
CA GLY A 107 -2.74 11.21 -20.24
C GLY A 107 -3.30 12.07 -19.10
N CYS A 108 -2.53 12.27 -18.02
CA CYS A 108 -2.88 13.19 -16.95
C CYS A 108 -1.65 13.92 -16.41
N ASP A 109 -1.89 15.00 -15.68
CA ASP A 109 -0.83 15.75 -15.02
C ASP A 109 -0.49 15.12 -13.68
N VAL A 110 0.82 14.95 -13.41
CA VAL A 110 1.37 14.66 -12.09
C VAL A 110 1.97 15.95 -11.55
N LEU A 111 1.56 16.32 -10.35
CA LEU A 111 1.91 17.62 -9.76
C LEU A 111 2.85 17.44 -8.57
N PRO A 112 3.67 18.46 -8.24
CA PRO A 112 4.43 18.47 -7.00
C PRO A 112 3.51 18.30 -5.78
N GLY A 113 3.78 17.30 -4.96
CA GLY A 113 2.96 16.95 -3.80
C GLY A 113 2.03 15.76 -4.01
N ASP A 114 1.90 15.25 -5.23
CA ASP A 114 1.17 14.01 -5.47
C ASP A 114 1.84 12.83 -4.75
N VAL A 115 1.01 11.98 -4.14
CA VAL A 115 1.45 10.76 -3.49
C VAL A 115 0.96 9.55 -4.30
N ILE A 116 1.89 8.71 -4.71
CA ILE A 116 1.62 7.55 -5.54
C ILE A 116 1.91 6.29 -4.74
N GLY A 117 0.89 5.44 -4.56
CA GLY A 117 1.04 4.14 -3.91
C GLY A 117 1.49 3.08 -4.91
N SER A 118 2.55 2.35 -4.57
CA SER A 118 3.13 1.27 -5.39
C SER A 118 2.31 -0.03 -5.41
N GLY A 119 1.22 -0.07 -4.66
CA GLY A 119 0.51 -1.32 -4.38
C GLY A 119 1.06 -2.05 -3.15
N THR A 120 0.41 -3.13 -2.75
CA THR A 120 0.74 -3.88 -1.54
C THR A 120 1.81 -4.92 -1.79
N VAL A 121 2.63 -5.20 -0.77
CA VAL A 121 3.47 -6.40 -0.73
C VAL A 121 2.59 -7.66 -0.67
N GLY A 122 3.04 -8.77 -1.24
CA GLY A 122 2.37 -10.08 -1.08
C GLY A 122 2.20 -10.40 0.41
N THR A 123 1.06 -10.97 0.79
CA THR A 123 0.60 -11.14 2.19
C THR A 123 0.24 -9.84 2.93
N GLY A 124 0.29 -8.69 2.28
CA GLY A 124 0.14 -7.37 2.89
C GLY A 124 -1.29 -6.99 3.29
N CYS A 125 -2.27 -7.88 3.20
CA CYS A 125 -3.62 -7.59 3.68
C CYS A 125 -4.37 -8.83 4.16
N PHE A 126 -5.29 -8.65 5.11
CA PHE A 126 -6.11 -9.76 5.62
C PHE A 126 -7.02 -10.40 4.58
N LEU A 127 -7.44 -9.68 3.53
CA LEU A 127 -8.22 -10.30 2.46
C LEU A 127 -7.44 -11.41 1.77
N GLU A 128 -6.17 -11.17 1.46
CA GLU A 128 -5.26 -12.15 0.85
C GLU A 128 -4.96 -13.30 1.83
N LEU A 129 -4.59 -12.96 3.08
CA LEU A 129 -4.28 -13.97 4.11
C LEU A 129 -5.49 -14.88 4.40
N ASN A 130 -6.69 -14.31 4.47
CA ASN A 130 -7.92 -15.08 4.67
C ASN A 130 -8.23 -15.96 3.46
N GLY A 131 -8.07 -15.44 2.23
CA GLY A 131 -8.26 -16.20 1.00
C GLY A 131 -7.32 -17.41 0.94
N THR A 132 -6.03 -17.18 1.16
CA THR A 132 -5.02 -18.24 1.20
C THR A 132 -5.28 -19.23 2.34
N GLY A 133 -5.67 -18.73 3.51
CA GLY A 133 -6.01 -19.58 4.66
C GLY A 133 -7.16 -20.54 4.36
N LEU A 134 -8.24 -20.03 3.75
CA LEU A 134 -9.42 -20.82 3.38
C LEU A 134 -9.13 -21.82 2.26
N LEU A 135 -8.27 -21.47 1.29
CA LEU A 135 -7.83 -22.40 0.25
C LEU A 135 -7.07 -23.61 0.83
N ASN A 136 -6.25 -23.36 1.84
CA ASN A 136 -5.42 -24.38 2.46
C ASN A 136 -6.15 -25.17 3.56
N ASN A 137 -7.13 -24.57 4.22
CA ASN A 137 -7.89 -25.17 5.31
C ASN A 137 -9.34 -24.67 5.32
N PRO A 138 -10.34 -25.52 4.95
CA PRO A 138 -11.76 -25.13 4.97
C PRO A 138 -12.28 -24.65 6.34
N ASN A 139 -11.60 -25.02 7.44
CA ASN A 139 -11.95 -24.59 8.79
C ASN A 139 -11.17 -23.36 9.26
N TYR A 140 -10.44 -22.70 8.36
CA TYR A 140 -9.68 -21.47 8.69
C TYR A 140 -10.61 -20.39 9.20
N GLN A 141 -10.21 -19.76 10.32
CA GLN A 141 -10.96 -18.65 10.91
C GLN A 141 -10.41 -17.32 10.35
N SER A 142 -11.21 -16.68 9.52
CA SER A 142 -10.87 -15.39 8.93
C SER A 142 -10.64 -14.33 10.00
N GLN A 143 -9.60 -13.53 9.81
CA GLN A 143 -9.20 -12.43 10.70
C GLN A 143 -9.45 -11.10 10.01
N TRP A 144 -9.96 -10.15 10.76
CA TRP A 144 -10.20 -8.78 10.31
C TRP A 144 -9.84 -7.80 11.42
N LEU A 145 -9.36 -6.62 11.04
CA LEU A 145 -9.07 -5.55 12.00
C LEU A 145 -10.33 -5.17 12.78
N GLN A 146 -10.17 -4.97 14.08
CA GLN A 146 -11.21 -4.57 15.01
C GLN A 146 -10.89 -3.22 15.65
N PRO A 147 -11.88 -2.45 16.12
CA PRO A 147 -11.63 -1.28 16.94
C PRO A 147 -10.74 -1.63 18.15
N GLY A 148 -9.68 -0.86 18.35
CA GLY A 148 -8.66 -1.09 19.37
C GLY A 148 -7.41 -1.79 18.87
N ASP A 149 -7.45 -2.43 17.70
CA ASP A 149 -6.23 -3.03 17.12
C ASP A 149 -5.20 -1.97 16.77
N VAL A 150 -3.93 -2.29 17.03
CA VAL A 150 -2.78 -1.47 16.65
C VAL A 150 -2.10 -2.11 15.46
N VAL A 151 -2.04 -1.39 14.36
CA VAL A 151 -1.31 -1.78 13.14
C VAL A 151 0.02 -1.04 13.11
N GLU A 152 1.11 -1.77 13.01
CA GLU A 152 2.46 -1.21 12.94
C GLU A 152 3.11 -1.69 11.65
N MET A 153 3.78 -0.79 10.95
CA MET A 153 4.51 -1.06 9.72
C MET A 153 5.91 -0.50 9.82
N GLU A 154 6.88 -1.26 9.35
CA GLU A 154 8.28 -0.84 9.33
C GLU A 154 8.89 -1.18 7.97
N ILE A 155 9.63 -0.24 7.41
CA ILE A 155 10.40 -0.46 6.19
C ILE A 155 11.82 0.04 6.45
N THR A 156 12.80 -0.78 6.11
CA THR A 156 14.22 -0.43 6.22
C THR A 156 14.48 0.94 5.60
N GLY A 157 15.12 1.83 6.34
CA GLY A 157 15.44 3.20 5.89
C GLY A 157 14.27 4.19 5.93
N LEU A 158 13.00 3.73 6.03
CA LEU A 158 11.82 4.61 6.04
C LEU A 158 11.20 4.78 7.43
N GLY A 159 11.68 4.05 8.44
CA GLY A 159 11.18 4.13 9.82
C GLY A 159 9.98 3.25 10.10
N ARG A 160 9.18 3.61 11.11
CA ARG A 160 8.03 2.83 11.59
C ARG A 160 6.80 3.71 11.72
N LEU A 161 5.69 3.25 11.16
CA LEU A 161 4.38 3.85 11.21
C LEU A 161 3.48 3.01 12.13
N SER A 162 2.74 3.64 13.03
CA SER A 162 1.81 2.96 13.94
C SER A 162 0.46 3.68 13.97
N ASN A 163 -0.61 2.90 13.87
CA ASN A 163 -1.98 3.42 13.87
C ASN A 163 -2.89 2.53 14.71
N THR A 164 -3.78 3.14 15.47
CA THR A 164 -4.84 2.42 16.18
C THR A 164 -6.14 2.49 15.40
N ILE A 165 -6.80 1.36 15.23
CA ILE A 165 -8.11 1.28 14.60
C ILE A 165 -9.15 1.82 15.59
N ILE A 166 -9.91 2.81 15.17
CA ILE A 166 -11.03 3.35 15.97
C ILE A 166 -12.35 3.14 15.23
N LYS A 167 -13.41 2.94 15.97
CA LYS A 167 -14.76 2.97 15.42
C LYS A 167 -15.19 4.43 15.29
N GLU A 168 -15.70 4.79 14.12
CA GLU A 168 -16.32 6.11 13.94
C GLU A 168 -17.49 6.28 14.91
N ASN A 169 -17.58 7.45 15.53
CA ASN A 169 -18.61 7.76 16.52
C ASN A 169 -19.88 8.34 15.85
N THR A 170 -20.35 7.62 14.83
CA THR A 170 -21.58 7.98 14.10
C THR A 170 -22.34 6.71 13.69
N ASP A 171 -23.67 6.80 13.61
CA ASP A 171 -24.54 5.75 13.07
C ASP A 171 -24.73 5.88 11.54
N PHE A 172 -24.10 6.86 10.92
CA PHE A 172 -24.17 7.02 9.48
C PHE A 172 -23.47 5.85 8.77
N SER A 173 -24.12 5.31 7.75
CA SER A 173 -23.54 4.29 6.87
C SER A 173 -23.99 4.53 5.45
N ILE A 174 -23.03 4.70 4.55
CA ILE A 174 -23.30 4.86 3.12
C ILE A 174 -24.06 3.65 2.52
N LEU A 175 -23.88 2.46 3.09
CA LEU A 175 -24.59 1.25 2.64
C LEU A 175 -26.08 1.27 3.01
N LYS A 176 -26.50 2.03 4.02
CA LYS A 176 -27.91 2.20 4.39
C LYS A 176 -28.68 3.05 3.39
N LEU A 177 -28.02 3.85 2.59
CA LEU A 177 -28.65 4.74 1.60
C LEU A 177 -29.19 3.99 0.36
N LYS A 178 -28.88 2.71 0.24
CA LYS A 178 -29.28 1.89 -0.91
C LYS A 178 -30.53 1.03 -0.69
N LYS A 179 -31.29 1.30 0.35
CA LYS A 179 -32.55 0.59 0.65
C LYS A 179 -33.73 1.35 0.12
#